data_13c40c88e4ae8beaa7dda4d0522a1ac3
#
_entry.id   13c40c88e4ae8beaa7dda4d0522a1ac3
#
_cell.length_a   1.000
_cell.length_b   1.000
_cell.length_c   1.000
_cell.angle_alpha   90.00
_cell.angle_beta   90.00
_cell.angle_gamma   90.00
#
_symmetry.space_group_name_H-M   'P 1'
#
loop_
_entity.id
_entity.type
_entity.pdbx_description
1 polymer ?
#
loop_
_entity_poly.entity_id
_entity_poly.type
_entity_poly.pdbx_seq_one_letter_code
_entity_poly.pdbx_strand_id
1 'polypeptide(L)'
;MDRSFNYIISPEISEFRRFSPKLKIGVLSSGNGTNFQELIDLSEKGELDIDIKVLITNKDDAGCIKRAESKKIPHKIIRGKDFLQKEAFELEIVNTLIHYDVELVVMAGWMKIVTPFFINKFKNKIINIHPSLLLSLIHI
;
A
#
# COMPACT_ATOMS: atom_id res chain seq x y z
N MET A 1 4.82 -19.95 -14.48
CA MET A 1 3.81 -19.17 -13.81
C MET A 1 2.60 -20.01 -13.50
N ASP A 2 2.07 -19.84 -12.32
CA ASP A 2 0.93 -20.61 -11.89
C ASP A 2 -0.35 -20.16 -12.62
N ARG A 3 -1.04 -21.11 -13.22
CA ARG A 3 -2.27 -20.84 -13.96
C ARG A 3 -3.44 -20.46 -13.06
N SER A 4 -3.33 -20.68 -11.75
CA SER A 4 -4.41 -20.33 -10.82
C SER A 4 -4.76 -18.85 -10.85
N PHE A 5 -3.85 -17.99 -11.28
CA PHE A 5 -4.12 -16.57 -11.44
C PHE A 5 -5.20 -16.28 -12.47
N ASN A 6 -5.37 -17.15 -13.46
CA ASN A 6 -6.38 -16.94 -14.49
C ASN A 6 -7.80 -17.04 -13.95
N TYR A 7 -7.99 -17.68 -12.79
CA TYR A 7 -9.32 -17.84 -12.21
C TYR A 7 -9.81 -16.61 -11.48
N ILE A 8 -8.89 -15.74 -11.05
CA ILE A 8 -9.24 -14.55 -10.29
C ILE A 8 -9.13 -13.27 -11.10
N ILE A 9 -8.68 -13.37 -12.34
CA ILE A 9 -8.57 -12.21 -13.23
C ILE A 9 -9.73 -12.24 -14.22
N SER A 10 -10.49 -11.16 -14.24
CA SER A 10 -11.61 -11.04 -15.17
C SER A 10 -11.60 -9.64 -15.78
N PRO A 11 -11.59 -9.52 -17.13
CA PRO A 11 -11.62 -10.60 -18.11
C PRO A 11 -10.35 -11.43 -18.11
N GLU A 12 -10.44 -12.62 -18.69
CA GLU A 12 -9.29 -13.51 -18.79
C GLU A 12 -8.17 -12.86 -19.57
N ILE A 13 -6.95 -13.01 -19.07
CA ILE A 13 -5.76 -12.46 -19.69
C ILE A 13 -4.94 -13.62 -20.23
N SER A 14 -4.77 -13.70 -21.56
CA SER A 14 -4.02 -14.76 -22.20
C SER A 14 -2.51 -14.65 -21.97
N GLU A 15 -2.04 -13.44 -21.70
CA GLU A 15 -0.64 -13.20 -21.36
C GLU A 15 -0.54 -12.06 -20.36
N PHE A 16 0.44 -12.15 -19.46
CA PHE A 16 0.69 -11.09 -18.48
C PHE A 16 1.64 -10.07 -19.07
N ARG A 17 1.24 -8.82 -18.92
CA ARG A 17 2.11 -7.70 -19.27
C ARG A 17 2.69 -7.11 -18.00
N ARG A 18 3.96 -6.81 -18.05
CA ARG A 18 4.64 -6.12 -16.96
C ARG A 18 4.39 -4.62 -17.09
N PHE A 19 4.37 -3.95 -15.94
CA PHE A 19 4.26 -2.49 -15.95
C PHE A 19 5.58 -1.86 -16.41
N SER A 20 5.47 -0.96 -17.38
CA SER A 20 6.61 -0.21 -17.84
C SER A 20 6.12 1.19 -18.23
N PRO A 21 6.44 2.23 -17.46
CA PRO A 21 7.24 2.21 -16.23
C PRO A 21 6.54 1.50 -15.07
N LYS A 22 7.29 1.25 -13.98
CA LYS A 22 6.75 0.60 -12.80
C LYS A 22 5.61 1.40 -12.19
N LEU A 23 4.65 0.67 -11.61
CA LEU A 23 3.51 1.29 -10.94
C LEU A 23 3.96 1.98 -9.64
N LYS A 24 3.64 3.24 -9.50
CA LYS A 24 4.02 4.03 -8.33
C LYS A 24 3.02 3.83 -7.21
N ILE A 25 3.47 3.25 -6.10
CA ILE A 25 2.59 2.97 -4.97
C ILE A 25 2.97 3.75 -3.72
N GLY A 26 1.95 4.03 -2.91
CA GLY A 26 2.11 4.52 -1.56
C GLY A 26 1.54 3.48 -0.61
N VAL A 27 2.22 3.25 0.50
CA VAL A 27 1.82 2.24 1.48
C VAL A 27 1.39 2.91 2.77
N LEU A 28 0.21 2.53 3.27
CA LEU A 28 -0.28 2.94 4.59
C LEU A 28 -0.16 1.76 5.53
N SER A 29 0.56 1.94 6.64
CA SER A 29 0.75 0.87 7.62
C SER A 29 0.79 1.46 9.02
N SER A 30 0.12 0.78 9.97
CA SER A 30 0.08 1.21 11.37
C SER A 30 0.96 0.38 12.29
N GLY A 31 1.48 -0.75 11.83
CA GLY A 31 2.12 -1.72 12.69
C GLY A 31 3.54 -2.06 12.29
N ASN A 32 3.88 -3.33 12.46
CA ASN A 32 5.24 -3.81 12.25
C ASN A 32 5.68 -3.80 10.78
N GLY A 33 4.74 -3.81 9.85
CA GLY A 33 5.07 -3.67 8.44
C GLY A 33 5.55 -4.95 7.77
N THR A 34 5.12 -6.13 8.25
CA THR A 34 5.52 -7.38 7.60
C THR A 34 5.01 -7.47 6.17
N ASN A 35 3.78 -7.01 5.92
CA ASN A 35 3.25 -6.96 4.56
C ASN A 35 3.96 -5.91 3.71
N PHE A 36 4.34 -4.80 4.32
CA PHE A 36 5.14 -3.78 3.66
C PHE A 36 6.50 -4.36 3.24
N GLN A 37 7.15 -5.12 4.13
CA GLN A 37 8.40 -5.79 3.82
C GLN A 37 8.24 -6.78 2.67
N GLU A 38 7.13 -7.50 2.64
CA GLU A 38 6.81 -8.41 1.55
C GLU A 38 6.78 -7.69 0.21
N LEU A 39 6.14 -6.52 0.17
CA LEU A 39 6.09 -5.71 -1.05
C LEU A 39 7.50 -5.26 -1.48
N ILE A 40 8.33 -4.86 -0.51
CA ILE A 40 9.70 -4.48 -0.79
C ILE A 40 10.45 -5.66 -1.41
N ASP A 41 10.35 -6.83 -0.80
CA ASP A 41 11.06 -8.03 -1.25
C ASP A 41 10.63 -8.44 -2.65
N LEU A 42 9.34 -8.42 -2.93
CA LEU A 42 8.81 -8.77 -4.25
C LEU A 42 9.25 -7.77 -5.32
N SER A 43 9.32 -6.50 -4.95
CA SER A 43 9.82 -5.47 -5.84
C SER A 43 11.30 -5.67 -6.17
N GLU A 44 12.10 -5.97 -5.15
CA GLU A 44 13.55 -6.17 -5.32
C GLU A 44 13.87 -7.42 -6.14
N LYS A 45 13.05 -8.46 -6.00
CA LYS A 45 13.20 -9.68 -6.78
C LYS A 45 12.71 -9.54 -8.23
N GLY A 46 12.08 -8.42 -8.55
CA GLY A 46 11.51 -8.22 -9.87
C GLY A 46 10.22 -8.99 -10.10
N GLU A 47 9.60 -9.52 -9.06
CA GLU A 47 8.35 -10.27 -9.17
C GLU A 47 7.13 -9.35 -9.25
N LEU A 48 7.24 -8.13 -8.72
CA LEU A 48 6.24 -7.08 -8.88
C LEU A 48 6.89 -5.85 -9.47
N ASP A 49 6.26 -5.30 -10.50
CA ASP A 49 6.75 -4.08 -11.15
C ASP A 49 6.18 -2.85 -10.46
N ILE A 50 6.61 -2.64 -9.24
CA ILE A 50 6.17 -1.52 -8.41
C ILE A 50 7.34 -0.67 -7.98
N ASP A 51 7.07 0.61 -7.78
CA ASP A 51 8.01 1.57 -7.23
C ASP A 51 7.35 2.14 -5.98
N ILE A 52 7.88 1.79 -4.82
CA ILE A 52 7.32 2.24 -3.54
C ILE A 52 7.80 3.65 -3.28
N LYS A 53 6.91 4.62 -3.45
CA LYS A 53 7.25 6.03 -3.37
C LYS A 53 7.27 6.58 -1.96
N VAL A 54 6.39 6.09 -1.10
CA VAL A 54 6.25 6.62 0.25
C VAL A 54 5.56 5.61 1.15
N LEU A 55 5.99 5.58 2.40
CA LEU A 55 5.28 4.90 3.50
C LEU A 55 4.63 5.97 4.36
N ILE A 56 3.36 5.82 4.68
CA ILE A 56 2.67 6.67 5.64
C ILE A 56 2.24 5.80 6.81
N THR A 57 2.58 6.24 8.02
CA THR A 57 2.14 5.58 9.24
C THR A 57 1.48 6.61 10.16
N ASN A 58 0.59 6.14 11.03
CA ASN A 58 -0.09 6.99 12.01
C ASN A 58 0.48 6.84 13.42
N LYS A 59 1.59 6.10 13.56
CA LYS A 59 2.21 5.85 14.87
C LYS A 59 3.70 6.09 14.82
N ASP A 60 4.22 6.80 15.84
CA ASP A 60 5.64 7.14 15.95
C ASP A 60 6.55 5.93 16.10
N ASP A 61 6.03 4.88 16.73
CA ASP A 61 6.81 3.70 17.11
C ASP A 61 6.53 2.50 16.20
N ALA A 62 5.90 2.73 15.05
CA ALA A 62 5.57 1.64 14.14
C ALA A 62 6.85 1.00 13.59
N GLY A 63 6.90 -0.33 13.65
CA GLY A 63 8.05 -1.08 13.13
C GLY A 63 8.28 -0.89 11.64
N CYS A 64 7.25 -0.55 10.89
CA CYS A 64 7.38 -0.30 9.46
C CYS A 64 8.31 0.87 9.13
N ILE A 65 8.51 1.81 10.07
CA ILE A 65 9.40 2.96 9.86
C ILE A 65 10.83 2.48 9.64
N LYS A 66 11.29 1.54 10.45
CA LYS A 66 12.67 1.02 10.33
C LYS A 66 12.86 0.29 8.99
N ARG A 67 11.82 -0.37 8.51
CA ARG A 67 11.88 -1.05 7.22
C ARG A 67 12.02 -0.05 6.07
N ALA A 68 11.30 1.06 6.15
CA ALA A 68 11.40 2.13 5.16
C ALA A 68 12.79 2.76 5.20
N GLU A 69 13.29 3.04 6.40
CA GLU A 69 14.62 3.65 6.56
C GLU A 69 15.71 2.76 6.00
N SER A 70 15.66 1.47 6.26
CA SER A 70 16.69 0.54 5.79
C SER A 70 16.74 0.45 4.26
N LYS A 71 15.66 0.75 3.58
CA LYS A 71 15.57 0.73 2.11
C LYS A 71 15.54 2.11 1.48
N LYS A 72 15.75 3.14 2.29
CA LYS A 72 15.74 4.55 1.84
C LYS A 72 14.42 4.93 1.15
N ILE A 73 13.32 4.37 1.63
CA ILE A 73 12.00 4.73 1.17
C ILE A 73 11.51 5.92 2.00
N PRO A 74 11.09 7.02 1.37
CA PRO A 74 10.54 8.15 2.13
C PRO A 74 9.37 7.72 3.01
N HIS A 75 9.31 8.23 4.22
CA HIS A 75 8.20 7.94 5.11
C HIS A 75 7.70 9.21 5.78
N LYS A 76 6.43 9.19 6.16
CA LYS A 76 5.81 10.30 6.87
C LYS A 76 4.92 9.76 7.97
N ILE A 77 5.01 10.38 9.14
CA ILE A 77 4.15 10.05 10.27
C ILE A 77 3.04 11.10 10.33
N ILE A 78 1.81 10.64 10.21
CA ILE A 78 0.64 11.52 10.27
C ILE A 78 -0.28 10.97 11.36
N ARG A 79 -0.34 11.67 12.50
CA ARG A 79 -1.07 11.22 13.67
C ARG A 79 -2.49 11.76 13.66
N GLY A 80 -3.47 10.89 13.84
CA GLY A 80 -4.87 11.33 13.91
C GLY A 80 -5.11 12.31 15.05
N LYS A 81 -4.40 12.15 16.16
CA LYS A 81 -4.56 13.03 17.33
C LYS A 81 -4.13 14.47 17.09
N ASP A 82 -3.35 14.72 16.05
CA ASP A 82 -2.89 16.08 15.70
C ASP A 82 -3.95 16.86 14.92
N PHE A 83 -5.09 16.24 14.62
CA PHE A 83 -6.16 16.83 13.83
C PHE A 83 -7.46 16.85 14.59
N LEU A 84 -8.20 17.97 14.49
CA LEU A 84 -9.50 18.08 15.15
C LEU A 84 -10.58 17.25 14.46
N GLN A 85 -10.45 17.09 13.13
CA GLN A 85 -11.44 16.37 12.35
C GLN A 85 -10.76 15.29 11.51
N LYS A 86 -11.47 14.20 11.31
CA LYS A 86 -10.96 13.08 10.53
C LYS A 86 -10.68 13.47 9.09
N GLU A 87 -11.48 14.35 8.50
CA GLU A 87 -11.26 14.80 7.13
C GLU A 87 -9.94 15.54 6.97
N ALA A 88 -9.57 16.35 7.97
CA ALA A 88 -8.28 17.05 7.93
C ALA A 88 -7.11 16.07 7.99
N PHE A 89 -7.24 15.04 8.81
CA PHE A 89 -6.25 13.96 8.88
C PHE A 89 -6.12 13.26 7.54
N GLU A 90 -7.23 12.88 6.95
CA GLU A 90 -7.22 12.19 5.65
C GLU A 90 -6.72 13.09 4.52
N LEU A 91 -7.03 14.38 4.58
CA LEU A 91 -6.54 15.32 3.58
C LEU A 91 -5.01 15.40 3.59
N GLU A 92 -4.41 15.37 4.77
CA GLU A 92 -2.95 15.36 4.88
C GLU A 92 -2.35 14.10 4.24
N ILE A 93 -3.00 12.95 4.44
CA ILE A 93 -2.58 11.71 3.79
C ILE A 93 -2.70 11.84 2.27
N VAL A 94 -3.83 12.33 1.78
CA VAL A 94 -4.07 12.54 0.35
C VAL A 94 -3.01 13.45 -0.25
N ASN A 95 -2.75 14.58 0.40
CA ASN A 95 -1.76 15.55 -0.09
C ASN A 95 -0.36 14.94 -0.15
N THR A 96 -0.01 14.11 0.83
CA THR A 96 1.28 13.42 0.85
C THR A 96 1.39 12.44 -0.32
N LEU A 97 0.33 11.67 -0.56
CA LEU A 97 0.30 10.71 -1.66
C LEU A 97 0.42 11.42 -3.02
N ILE A 98 -0.26 12.55 -3.17
CA ILE A 98 -0.19 13.34 -4.40
C ILE A 98 1.22 13.91 -4.58
N HIS A 99 1.83 14.39 -3.50
CA HIS A 99 3.18 14.94 -3.54
C HIS A 99 4.19 13.93 -4.08
N TYR A 100 4.03 12.65 -3.72
CA TYR A 100 4.90 11.58 -4.18
C TYR A 100 4.43 10.92 -5.48
N ASP A 101 3.42 11.50 -6.13
CA ASP A 101 2.92 11.01 -7.42
C ASP A 101 2.45 9.56 -7.39
N VAL A 102 1.78 9.19 -6.30
CA VAL A 102 1.28 7.83 -6.08
C VAL A 102 0.11 7.53 -7.01
N GLU A 103 0.19 6.38 -7.68
CA GLU A 103 -0.87 5.91 -8.57
C GLU A 103 -1.79 4.89 -7.91
N LEU A 104 -1.27 4.11 -6.96
CA LEU A 104 -2.03 3.09 -6.25
C LEU A 104 -1.71 3.15 -4.76
N VAL A 105 -2.74 3.14 -3.92
CA VAL A 105 -2.59 3.13 -2.47
C VAL A 105 -2.77 1.71 -1.97
N VAL A 106 -1.78 1.21 -1.23
CA VAL A 106 -1.81 -0.13 -0.63
C VAL A 106 -1.90 0.04 0.88
N MET A 107 -3.02 -0.41 1.46
CA MET A 107 -3.16 -0.44 2.91
C MET A 107 -2.67 -1.79 3.41
N ALA A 108 -1.54 -1.76 4.10
CA ALA A 108 -0.85 -2.96 4.58
C ALA A 108 -0.80 -2.91 6.11
N GLY A 109 -1.88 -3.36 6.75
CA GLY A 109 -2.01 -3.27 8.20
C GLY A 109 -2.36 -1.88 8.68
N TRP A 110 -3.16 -1.16 7.93
CA TRP A 110 -3.65 0.16 8.31
C TRP A 110 -4.82 0.01 9.29
N MET A 111 -4.69 0.62 10.46
CA MET A 111 -5.63 0.44 11.56
C MET A 111 -6.70 1.52 11.66
N LYS A 112 -6.68 2.51 10.79
CA LYS A 112 -7.69 3.55 10.77
C LYS A 112 -8.78 3.22 9.76
N ILE A 113 -10.02 3.55 10.10
CA ILE A 113 -11.13 3.44 9.17
C ILE A 113 -11.01 4.57 8.15
N VAL A 114 -11.10 4.24 6.87
CA VAL A 114 -11.09 5.23 5.80
C VAL A 114 -12.53 5.67 5.50
N THR A 115 -12.69 6.96 5.25
CA THR A 115 -14.01 7.53 4.95
C THR A 115 -14.25 7.60 3.44
N PRO A 116 -15.51 7.81 3.01
CA PRO A 116 -15.80 8.03 1.59
C PRO A 116 -15.00 9.17 0.97
N PHE A 117 -14.65 10.20 1.75
CA PHE A 117 -13.80 11.28 1.26
C PHE A 117 -12.48 10.76 0.72
N PHE A 118 -11.79 9.92 1.52
CA PHE A 118 -10.52 9.33 1.12
C PHE A 118 -10.69 8.39 -0.07
N ILE A 119 -11.70 7.52 0.00
CA ILE A 119 -11.97 6.52 -1.04
C ILE A 119 -12.22 7.22 -2.38
N ASN A 120 -12.99 8.31 -2.38
CA ASN A 120 -13.29 9.04 -3.61
C ASN A 120 -12.07 9.70 -4.22
N LYS A 121 -11.08 10.09 -3.42
CA LYS A 121 -9.85 10.69 -3.94
C LYS A 121 -8.99 9.68 -4.71
N PHE A 122 -9.08 8.41 -4.34
CA PHE A 122 -8.32 7.34 -4.98
C PHE A 122 -9.26 6.23 -5.47
N LYS A 123 -10.38 6.62 -6.05
CA LYS A 123 -11.38 5.67 -6.53
C LYS A 123 -10.76 4.64 -7.47
N ASN A 124 -10.99 3.35 -7.17
CA ASN A 124 -10.45 2.22 -7.91
C ASN A 124 -8.92 2.13 -7.86
N LYS A 125 -8.28 2.81 -6.90
CA LYS A 125 -6.83 2.84 -6.77
C LYS A 125 -6.39 2.55 -5.33
N ILE A 126 -7.20 1.78 -4.58
CA ILE A 126 -6.89 1.40 -3.20
C ILE A 126 -7.00 -0.11 -3.09
N ILE A 127 -5.96 -0.72 -2.54
CA ILE A 127 -5.93 -2.14 -2.21
C ILE A 127 -5.69 -2.29 -0.72
N ASN A 128 -6.46 -3.16 -0.07
CA ASN A 128 -6.29 -3.47 1.34
C ASN A 128 -5.77 -4.90 1.46
N ILE A 129 -4.60 -5.06 2.07
CA ILE A 129 -3.98 -6.36 2.26
C ILE A 129 -4.20 -6.82 3.69
N HIS A 130 -4.83 -7.99 3.85
CA HIS A 130 -5.05 -8.61 5.16
C HIS A 130 -4.22 -9.87 5.27
N PRO A 131 -3.36 -10.00 6.30
CA PRO A 131 -2.53 -11.19 6.46
C PRO A 131 -3.34 -12.49 6.57
N SER A 132 -4.46 -12.45 7.29
CA SER A 132 -5.30 -13.62 7.44
C SER A 132 -5.91 -14.07 6.11
N LEU A 133 -6.27 -13.12 5.26
CA LEU A 133 -6.82 -13.43 3.94
C LEU A 133 -5.74 -14.01 3.04
N LEU A 134 -4.53 -13.46 3.09
CA LEU A 134 -3.40 -13.99 2.32
C LEU A 134 -3.09 -15.42 2.72
N LEU A 135 -3.07 -15.71 4.02
CA LEU A 135 -2.85 -17.08 4.49
C LEU A 135 -3.95 -18.02 4.03
N SER A 136 -5.18 -17.56 4.04
CA SER A 136 -6.32 -18.34 3.56
C SER A 136 -6.17 -18.68 2.08
N LEU A 137 -5.73 -17.72 1.27
CA LEU A 137 -5.52 -17.93 -0.17
C LEU A 137 -4.38 -18.89 -0.45
N ILE A 138 -3.33 -18.86 0.38
CA ILE A 138 -2.17 -19.75 0.22
C ILE A 138 -2.56 -21.21 0.48
N HIS A 139 -3.51 -21.43 1.37
CA HIS A 139 -3.92 -22.79 1.76
C HIS A 139 -5.08 -23.35 0.95
N ILE A 140 -5.59 -22.59 0.03
CA ILE A 140 -6.57 -23.08 -0.93
C ILE A 140 -5.84 -23.82 -2.07
#